data_209853d0b9f1ac697954b7c8e795d404
#
_entry.id   209853d0b9f1ac697954b7c8e795d404
#
_cell.length_a   1.000
_cell.length_b   1.000
_cell.length_c   1.000
_cell.angle_alpha   90.00
_cell.angle_beta   90.00
_cell.angle_gamma   90.00
#
_symmetry.space_group_name_H-M   'P 1'
#
loop_
_entity.id
_entity.type
_entity.pdbx_description
1 polymer ?
#
loop_
_entity_poly.entity_id
_entity_poly.type
_entity_poly.pdbx_seq_one_letter_code
_entity_poly.pdbx_strand_id
1 'polypeptide(L)'
;MRKKINPLILFSFFGIIIFILILNKPRFEDHSIKTKSNLAQIETLALQKLSKPIIDVSGWQRPEEINYDILSQNVSAAIVRVHSGAQTTKQNDAAHINGLDKAFESHIGEFQKRNIPVGVYAYVAGKSIKEMEKAAESFYNAASPYNPSYYWLDV
;
A
#
# COMPACT_ATOMS: atom_id res chain seq x y z
N MET A 1 65.78 -19.59 -43.45
CA MET A 1 65.59 -20.81 -42.63
C MET A 1 64.23 -20.74 -41.90
N ARG A 2 63.24 -21.49 -42.30
CA ARG A 2 61.97 -21.59 -41.59
C ARG A 2 62.13 -22.57 -40.41
N LYS A 3 62.07 -22.03 -39.18
CA LYS A 3 62.05 -22.92 -37.99
C LYS A 3 60.72 -23.69 -37.95
N LYS A 4 60.77 -24.99 -38.07
CA LYS A 4 59.62 -25.89 -37.88
C LYS A 4 59.26 -25.86 -36.42
N ILE A 5 58.05 -25.37 -36.06
CA ILE A 5 57.53 -25.41 -34.73
C ILE A 5 57.20 -26.87 -34.40
N ASN A 6 57.66 -27.36 -33.23
CA ASN A 6 57.41 -28.72 -32.82
C ASN A 6 55.92 -28.90 -32.52
N PRO A 7 55.21 -29.83 -33.15
CA PRO A 7 53.77 -30.03 -32.98
C PRO A 7 53.38 -30.30 -31.53
N LEU A 8 54.28 -30.87 -30.73
CA LEU A 8 54.03 -31.11 -29.30
C LEU A 8 53.83 -29.84 -28.50
N ILE A 9 54.59 -28.76 -28.84
CA ILE A 9 54.49 -27.45 -28.22
C ILE A 9 53.17 -26.77 -28.58
N LEU A 10 52.69 -26.96 -29.80
CA LEU A 10 51.44 -26.44 -30.27
C LEU A 10 50.24 -27.04 -29.57
N PHE A 11 50.26 -28.37 -29.35
CA PHE A 11 49.20 -29.13 -28.61
C PHE A 11 49.17 -28.74 -27.14
N SER A 12 50.32 -28.50 -26.51
CA SER A 12 50.40 -28.07 -25.13
C SER A 12 49.77 -26.67 -24.95
N PHE A 13 50.03 -25.73 -25.88
CA PHE A 13 49.46 -24.38 -25.83
C PHE A 13 47.93 -24.41 -26.01
N PHE A 14 47.43 -25.24 -26.95
CA PHE A 14 45.96 -25.39 -27.14
C PHE A 14 45.29 -26.01 -25.93
N GLY A 15 45.89 -26.98 -25.25
CA GLY A 15 45.41 -27.57 -24.03
C GLY A 15 45.30 -26.60 -22.90
N ILE A 16 46.29 -25.69 -22.71
CA ILE A 16 46.26 -24.63 -21.69
C ILE A 16 45.16 -23.60 -21.97
N ILE A 17 45.00 -23.19 -23.24
CA ILE A 17 43.91 -22.24 -23.61
C ILE A 17 42.53 -22.84 -23.35
N ILE A 18 42.31 -24.11 -23.71
CA ILE A 18 41.04 -24.78 -23.44
C ILE A 18 40.78 -24.92 -21.93
N PHE A 19 41.81 -25.23 -21.15
CA PHE A 19 41.71 -25.31 -19.70
C PHE A 19 41.36 -23.96 -19.04
N ILE A 20 41.98 -22.88 -19.51
CA ILE A 20 41.65 -21.51 -19.07
C ILE A 20 40.23 -21.11 -19.44
N LEU A 21 39.74 -21.48 -20.63
CA LEU A 21 38.37 -21.22 -21.05
C LEU A 21 37.35 -22.02 -20.23
N ILE A 22 37.69 -23.24 -19.78
CA ILE A 22 36.84 -24.02 -18.90
C ILE A 22 36.79 -23.46 -17.49
N LEU A 23 37.93 -22.97 -16.96
CA LEU A 23 38.00 -22.32 -15.66
C LEU A 23 37.32 -20.96 -15.61
N ASN A 24 37.35 -20.24 -16.73
CA ASN A 24 36.72 -18.93 -16.90
C ASN A 24 35.32 -18.99 -17.52
N LYS A 25 34.66 -20.17 -17.49
CA LYS A 25 33.23 -20.18 -17.83
C LYS A 25 32.53 -19.15 -16.95
N PRO A 26 31.91 -18.09 -17.54
CA PRO A 26 31.09 -17.20 -16.74
C PRO A 26 30.06 -18.08 -16.04
N ARG A 27 30.06 -18.08 -14.71
CA ARG A 27 28.93 -18.58 -13.95
C ARG A 27 27.76 -17.72 -14.38
N PHE A 28 26.95 -18.20 -15.29
CA PHE A 28 25.61 -17.68 -15.47
C PHE A 28 24.90 -17.95 -14.16
N GLU A 29 25.04 -17.02 -13.22
CA GLU A 29 24.11 -16.97 -12.09
C GLU A 29 22.73 -16.88 -12.73
N ASP A 30 21.90 -17.85 -12.46
CA ASP A 30 20.59 -17.96 -13.05
C ASP A 30 19.70 -16.85 -12.49
N HIS A 31 19.81 -15.67 -13.09
CA HIS A 31 18.98 -14.50 -12.77
C HIS A 31 17.49 -14.85 -12.82
N SER A 32 17.13 -15.90 -13.59
CA SER A 32 15.75 -16.37 -13.71
C SER A 32 15.24 -17.00 -12.39
N ILE A 33 16.09 -17.70 -11.67
CA ILE A 33 15.72 -18.33 -10.38
C ILE A 33 15.54 -17.26 -9.30
N LYS A 34 16.46 -16.28 -9.22
CA LYS A 34 16.33 -15.15 -8.26
C LYS A 34 15.09 -14.30 -8.54
N THR A 35 14.79 -14.05 -9.82
CA THR A 35 13.60 -13.27 -10.22
C THR A 35 12.32 -14.03 -9.88
N LYS A 36 12.22 -15.33 -10.15
CA LYS A 36 11.05 -16.15 -9.78
C LYS A 36 10.85 -16.24 -8.27
N SER A 37 11.95 -16.40 -7.51
CA SER A 37 11.90 -16.41 -6.04
C SER A 37 11.41 -15.09 -5.48
N ASN A 38 11.88 -13.96 -6.02
CA ASN A 38 11.43 -12.63 -5.59
C ASN A 38 9.96 -12.38 -5.95
N LEU A 39 9.51 -12.81 -7.13
CA LEU A 39 8.10 -12.69 -7.55
C LEU A 39 7.20 -13.50 -6.60
N ALA A 40 7.54 -14.75 -6.31
CA ALA A 40 6.78 -15.59 -5.41
C ALA A 40 6.72 -15.02 -3.98
N GLN A 41 7.80 -14.40 -3.49
CA GLN A 41 7.79 -13.70 -2.21
C GLN A 41 6.89 -12.47 -2.22
N ILE A 42 6.92 -11.68 -3.30
CA ILE A 42 6.05 -10.50 -3.45
C ILE A 42 4.59 -10.93 -3.50
N GLU A 43 4.25 -11.97 -4.27
CA GLU A 43 2.89 -12.52 -4.34
C GLU A 43 2.42 -13.04 -2.97
N THR A 44 3.27 -13.76 -2.25
CA THR A 44 2.95 -14.26 -0.91
C THR A 44 2.69 -13.12 0.08
N LEU A 45 3.53 -12.08 0.07
CA LEU A 45 3.35 -10.89 0.91
C LEU A 45 2.09 -10.12 0.54
N ALA A 46 1.78 -10.00 -0.76
CA ALA A 46 0.56 -9.35 -1.24
C ALA A 46 -0.69 -10.13 -0.81
N LEU A 47 -0.70 -11.46 -0.96
CA LEU A 47 -1.78 -12.33 -0.51
C LEU A 47 -1.96 -12.28 1.01
N GLN A 48 -0.87 -12.28 1.77
CA GLN A 48 -0.92 -12.17 3.22
C GLN A 48 -1.45 -10.80 3.68
N LYS A 49 -1.15 -9.71 2.94
CA LYS A 49 -1.71 -8.39 3.20
C LYS A 49 -3.21 -8.35 2.87
N LEU A 50 -3.64 -8.95 1.76
CA LEU A 50 -5.04 -9.05 1.35
C LEU A 50 -5.88 -9.95 2.26
N SER A 51 -5.27 -10.87 3.02
CA SER A 51 -5.97 -11.73 3.98
C SER A 51 -6.32 -11.04 5.29
N LYS A 52 -5.75 -9.85 5.55
CA LYS A 52 -6.07 -9.06 6.74
C LYS A 52 -7.38 -8.31 6.55
N PRO A 53 -8.16 -8.10 7.63
CA PRO A 53 -9.42 -7.39 7.54
C PRO A 53 -9.23 -5.94 7.09
N ILE A 54 -10.28 -5.40 6.47
CA ILE A 54 -10.48 -3.96 6.31
C ILE A 54 -11.35 -3.53 7.49
N ILE A 55 -11.00 -2.43 8.13
CA ILE A 55 -11.76 -1.88 9.25
C ILE A 55 -12.37 -0.54 8.88
N ASP A 56 -13.47 -0.20 9.53
CA ASP A 56 -13.96 1.17 9.54
C ASP A 56 -13.72 1.84 10.90
N VAL A 57 -13.51 3.15 10.87
CA VAL A 57 -13.34 3.98 12.06
C VAL A 57 -14.00 5.34 11.86
N SER A 58 -14.38 5.95 12.98
CA SER A 58 -15.02 7.26 13.01
C SER A 58 -14.66 7.99 14.31
N GLY A 59 -15.18 9.17 14.54
CA GLY A 59 -15.03 9.89 15.79
C GLY A 59 -15.55 9.18 17.05
N TRP A 60 -16.24 8.05 16.88
CA TRP A 60 -16.60 7.21 18.01
C TRP A 60 -15.42 6.39 18.54
N GLN A 61 -14.45 6.08 17.70
CA GLN A 61 -13.17 5.48 18.09
C GLN A 61 -12.18 6.64 18.30
N ARG A 62 -11.87 6.94 19.55
CA ARG A 62 -10.99 8.06 19.87
C ARG A 62 -9.56 7.77 19.47
N PRO A 63 -8.90 8.63 18.68
CA PRO A 63 -7.52 8.40 18.22
C PRO A 63 -6.53 8.16 19.34
N GLU A 64 -6.68 8.81 20.48
CA GLU A 64 -5.82 8.67 21.65
C GLU A 64 -5.93 7.31 22.36
N GLU A 65 -7.02 6.56 22.11
CA GLU A 65 -7.26 5.23 22.67
C GLU A 65 -6.78 4.11 21.75
N ILE A 66 -6.31 4.44 20.53
CA ILE A 66 -5.91 3.46 19.51
C ILE A 66 -4.39 3.33 19.46
N ASN A 67 -3.90 2.10 19.60
CA ASN A 67 -2.53 1.78 19.26
C ASN A 67 -2.41 1.51 17.75
N TYR A 68 -2.15 2.55 16.97
CA TYR A 68 -2.04 2.42 15.51
C TYR A 68 -0.85 1.58 15.05
N ASP A 69 0.22 1.43 15.85
CA ASP A 69 1.35 0.58 15.50
C ASP A 69 0.96 -0.90 15.52
N ILE A 70 0.16 -1.30 16.49
CA ILE A 70 -0.39 -2.67 16.56
C ILE A 70 -1.49 -2.84 15.51
N LEU A 71 -2.41 -1.88 15.42
CA LEU A 71 -3.55 -1.97 14.52
C LEU A 71 -3.12 -2.10 13.05
N SER A 72 -2.16 -1.27 12.61
CA SER A 72 -1.67 -1.29 11.24
C SER A 72 -1.00 -2.61 10.83
N GLN A 73 -0.46 -3.36 11.78
CA GLN A 73 0.10 -4.69 11.51
C GLN A 73 -0.99 -5.74 11.26
N ASN A 74 -2.24 -5.47 11.63
CA ASN A 74 -3.33 -6.44 11.61
C ASN A 74 -4.43 -6.13 10.61
N VAL A 75 -4.33 -5.03 9.86
CA VAL A 75 -5.32 -4.61 8.86
C VAL A 75 -4.69 -4.47 7.48
N SER A 76 -5.49 -4.64 6.42
CA SER A 76 -5.07 -4.42 5.04
C SER A 76 -5.40 -3.01 4.54
N ALA A 77 -6.46 -2.41 5.06
CA ALA A 77 -6.91 -1.05 4.75
C ALA A 77 -7.79 -0.52 5.88
N ALA A 78 -8.02 0.79 5.88
CA ALA A 78 -8.97 1.44 6.76
C ALA A 78 -9.98 2.27 5.95
N ILE A 79 -11.23 2.33 6.41
CA ILE A 79 -12.26 3.20 5.88
C ILE A 79 -12.60 4.20 6.98
N VAL A 80 -12.41 5.49 6.72
CA VAL A 80 -12.56 6.54 7.72
C VAL A 80 -13.80 7.35 7.45
N ARG A 81 -14.69 7.51 8.44
CA ARG A 81 -15.81 8.41 8.31
C ARG A 81 -15.32 9.85 8.33
N VAL A 82 -15.67 10.60 7.29
CA VAL A 82 -15.38 12.04 7.19
C VAL A 82 -16.63 12.89 7.48
N HIS A 83 -17.80 12.37 7.12
CA HIS A 83 -19.06 13.08 7.32
C HIS A 83 -20.12 12.17 7.93
N SER A 84 -20.76 12.60 9.01
CA SER A 84 -21.75 11.83 9.77
C SER A 84 -23.20 12.24 9.52
N GLY A 85 -23.45 12.94 8.40
CA GLY A 85 -24.72 13.64 8.19
C GLY A 85 -24.79 14.94 9.01
N ALA A 86 -25.59 15.90 8.57
CA ALA A 86 -25.75 17.17 9.25
C ALA A 86 -26.45 16.98 10.60
N GLN A 87 -25.90 17.57 11.64
CA GLN A 87 -26.52 17.62 12.95
C GLN A 87 -27.56 18.74 12.99
N THR A 88 -28.76 18.46 13.45
CA THR A 88 -29.87 19.43 13.39
C THR A 88 -29.87 20.44 14.53
N THR A 89 -29.34 20.08 15.70
CA THR A 89 -29.45 20.92 16.91
C THR A 89 -28.16 21.19 17.63
N LYS A 90 -27.27 20.20 17.70
CA LYS A 90 -25.97 20.32 18.38
C LYS A 90 -25.00 19.25 17.85
N GLN A 91 -23.72 19.53 18.06
CA GLN A 91 -22.69 18.51 17.84
C GLN A 91 -22.83 17.37 18.87
N ASN A 92 -22.26 16.22 18.54
CA ASN A 92 -22.10 15.09 19.48
C ASN A 92 -20.60 14.83 19.73
N ASP A 93 -20.29 13.75 20.43
CA ASP A 93 -18.91 13.42 20.78
C ASP A 93 -18.07 13.08 19.53
N ALA A 94 -18.69 12.53 18.48
CA ALA A 94 -18.02 12.06 17.27
C ALA A 94 -18.07 13.05 16.09
N ALA A 95 -19.00 14.03 16.07
CA ALA A 95 -19.17 14.92 14.94
C ALA A 95 -19.55 16.33 15.32
N HIS A 96 -19.12 17.28 14.49
CA HIS A 96 -19.49 18.68 14.55
C HIS A 96 -20.91 18.91 14.04
N ILE A 97 -21.48 20.11 14.34
CA ILE A 97 -22.83 20.47 13.91
C ILE A 97 -22.99 20.50 12.38
N ASN A 98 -21.92 20.78 11.64
CA ASN A 98 -21.89 20.74 10.18
C ASN A 98 -21.80 19.32 9.59
N GLY A 99 -21.74 18.28 10.44
CA GLY A 99 -21.67 16.90 10.06
C GLY A 99 -20.25 16.35 9.90
N LEU A 100 -19.20 17.17 9.90
CA LEU A 100 -17.84 16.68 9.82
C LEU A 100 -17.47 15.87 11.06
N ASP A 101 -16.85 14.74 10.85
CA ASP A 101 -16.33 13.87 11.92
C ASP A 101 -15.17 14.57 12.64
N LYS A 102 -15.07 14.41 13.96
CA LYS A 102 -14.05 15.09 14.76
C LYS A 102 -12.67 14.45 14.70
N ALA A 103 -12.59 13.19 14.31
CA ALA A 103 -11.37 12.40 14.35
C ALA A 103 -10.81 12.04 12.96
N PHE A 104 -11.51 12.37 11.88
CA PHE A 104 -11.16 11.89 10.54
C PHE A 104 -9.74 12.24 10.12
N GLU A 105 -9.28 13.48 10.40
CA GLU A 105 -7.93 13.91 10.05
C GLU A 105 -6.87 13.10 10.77
N SER A 106 -7.07 12.86 12.06
CA SER A 106 -6.17 12.05 12.88
C SER A 106 -6.12 10.61 12.40
N HIS A 107 -7.29 9.99 12.16
CA HIS A 107 -7.35 8.61 11.66
C HIS A 107 -6.66 8.46 10.31
N ILE A 108 -6.97 9.33 9.33
CA ILE A 108 -6.36 9.28 8.01
C ILE A 108 -4.84 9.44 8.14
N GLY A 109 -4.37 10.46 8.87
CA GLY A 109 -2.96 10.73 9.05
C GLY A 109 -2.20 9.57 9.71
N GLU A 110 -2.79 8.95 10.74
CA GLU A 110 -2.15 7.83 11.45
C GLU A 110 -2.05 6.56 10.60
N PHE A 111 -3.06 6.25 9.78
CA PHE A 111 -2.99 5.13 8.85
C PHE A 111 -2.04 5.39 7.69
N GLN A 112 -2.07 6.58 7.09
CA GLN A 112 -1.20 6.96 5.97
C GLN A 112 0.28 6.96 6.36
N LYS A 113 0.65 7.44 7.55
CA LYS A 113 2.02 7.36 8.09
C LYS A 113 2.57 5.93 8.13
N ARG A 114 1.68 4.94 8.26
CA ARG A 114 2.02 3.51 8.33
C ARG A 114 1.81 2.76 7.01
N ASN A 115 1.62 3.50 5.92
CA ASN A 115 1.38 2.95 4.58
C ASN A 115 0.16 2.01 4.50
N ILE A 116 -0.86 2.28 5.31
CA ILE A 116 -2.16 1.61 5.23
C ILE A 116 -3.03 2.39 4.25
N PRO A 117 -3.56 1.74 3.19
CA PRO A 117 -4.50 2.37 2.27
C PRO A 117 -5.73 2.87 3.02
N VAL A 118 -6.15 4.10 2.71
CA VAL A 118 -7.30 4.72 3.34
C VAL A 118 -8.38 5.00 2.30
N GLY A 119 -9.59 4.48 2.55
CA GLY A 119 -10.81 4.95 1.93
C GLY A 119 -11.58 5.83 2.90
N VAL A 120 -12.55 6.58 2.40
CA VAL A 120 -13.36 7.49 3.21
C VAL A 120 -14.84 7.29 2.96
N TYR A 121 -15.67 7.59 3.96
CA TYR A 121 -17.11 7.52 3.78
C TYR A 121 -17.86 8.68 4.42
N ALA A 122 -19.05 8.92 3.89
CA ALA A 122 -20.05 9.80 4.46
C ALA A 122 -21.34 9.02 4.74
N TYR A 123 -21.90 9.20 5.94
CA TYR A 123 -23.27 8.78 6.23
C TYR A 123 -24.24 9.78 5.61
N VAL A 124 -25.17 9.28 4.79
CA VAL A 124 -26.12 10.12 4.07
C VAL A 124 -27.43 10.24 4.84
N ALA A 125 -27.69 11.40 5.41
CA ALA A 125 -28.88 11.66 6.24
C ALA A 125 -29.71 12.87 5.73
N GLY A 126 -29.51 13.29 4.50
CA GLY A 126 -30.23 14.44 3.92
C GLY A 126 -31.71 14.14 3.63
N LYS A 127 -32.57 15.09 3.90
CA LYS A 127 -34.01 15.00 3.63
C LYS A 127 -34.43 15.64 2.28
N SER A 128 -33.49 16.24 1.58
CA SER A 128 -33.69 16.84 0.27
C SER A 128 -32.44 16.71 -0.60
N ILE A 129 -32.60 16.79 -1.91
CA ILE A 129 -31.49 16.77 -2.88
C ILE A 129 -30.48 17.86 -2.53
N LYS A 130 -30.92 19.06 -2.21
CA LYS A 130 -30.05 20.20 -1.86
C LYS A 130 -29.22 19.94 -0.61
N GLU A 131 -29.79 19.28 0.40
CA GLU A 131 -29.04 18.90 1.62
C GLU A 131 -28.01 17.82 1.30
N MET A 132 -28.36 16.85 0.45
CA MET A 132 -27.44 15.79 0.02
C MET A 132 -26.29 16.34 -0.81
N GLU A 133 -26.55 17.25 -1.76
CA GLU A 133 -25.53 17.94 -2.56
C GLU A 133 -24.54 18.70 -1.65
N LYS A 134 -25.08 19.47 -0.69
CA LYS A 134 -24.25 20.20 0.27
C LYS A 134 -23.41 19.27 1.15
N ALA A 135 -23.97 18.16 1.60
CA ALA A 135 -23.25 17.18 2.39
C ALA A 135 -22.14 16.48 1.57
N ALA A 136 -22.43 16.15 0.30
CA ALA A 136 -21.47 15.55 -0.62
C ALA A 136 -20.32 16.52 -0.93
N GLU A 137 -20.61 17.79 -1.17
CA GLU A 137 -19.59 18.84 -1.36
C GLU A 137 -18.71 19.01 -0.11
N SER A 138 -19.33 19.07 1.07
CA SER A 138 -18.62 19.16 2.35
C SER A 138 -17.71 17.96 2.58
N PHE A 139 -18.23 16.75 2.32
CA PHE A 139 -17.47 15.52 2.40
C PHE A 139 -16.27 15.51 1.46
N TYR A 140 -16.50 15.82 0.18
CA TYR A 140 -15.44 15.82 -0.82
C TYR A 140 -14.35 16.85 -0.48
N ASN A 141 -14.74 18.08 -0.15
CA ASN A 141 -13.80 19.15 0.17
C ASN A 141 -12.96 18.83 1.42
N ALA A 142 -13.55 18.17 2.41
CA ALA A 142 -12.83 17.76 3.62
C ALA A 142 -11.87 16.58 3.35
N ALA A 143 -12.25 15.62 2.51
CA ALA A 143 -11.49 14.41 2.29
C ALA A 143 -10.42 14.53 1.20
N SER A 144 -10.67 15.31 0.13
CA SER A 144 -9.79 15.36 -1.05
C SER A 144 -8.33 15.77 -0.78
N PRO A 145 -8.00 16.64 0.20
CA PRO A 145 -6.61 16.96 0.51
C PRO A 145 -5.77 15.76 0.97
N TYR A 146 -6.42 14.72 1.48
CA TYR A 146 -5.75 13.50 1.97
C TYR A 146 -5.57 12.43 0.88
N ASN A 147 -6.06 12.66 -0.34
CA ASN A 147 -5.97 11.75 -1.47
C ASN A 147 -6.38 10.30 -1.13
N PRO A 148 -7.60 10.07 -0.61
CA PRO A 148 -8.06 8.73 -0.26
C PRO A 148 -8.20 7.84 -1.48
N SER A 149 -8.03 6.52 -1.31
CA SER A 149 -8.13 5.54 -2.38
C SER A 149 -9.55 5.39 -2.93
N TYR A 150 -10.56 5.59 -2.07
CA TYR A 150 -11.97 5.41 -2.40
C TYR A 150 -12.86 6.34 -1.59
N TYR A 151 -14.03 6.67 -2.16
CA TYR A 151 -15.10 7.42 -1.52
C TYR A 151 -16.36 6.56 -1.50
N TRP A 152 -16.99 6.41 -0.34
CA TRP A 152 -18.26 5.70 -0.19
C TRP A 152 -19.36 6.58 0.38
N LEU A 153 -20.58 6.24 0.02
CA LEU A 153 -21.78 6.77 0.65
C LEU A 153 -22.44 5.63 1.40
N ASP A 154 -22.65 5.81 2.69
CA ASP A 154 -23.39 4.92 3.58
C ASP A 154 -24.82 5.44 3.68
N VAL A 155 -25.80 4.67 3.16
CA VAL A 155 -27.22 5.04 2.98
C VAL A 155 -28.14 4.10 3.73
#